data_8a3ab3cef6108258fa159ff6f7ecef64
#
_entry.id   8a3ab3cef6108258fa159ff6f7ecef64
#
_cell.length_a   1.000
_cell.length_b   1.000
_cell.length_c   1.000
_cell.angle_alpha   90.00
_cell.angle_beta   90.00
_cell.angle_gamma   90.00
#
_symmetry.space_group_name_H-M   'P 1'
#
loop_
_entity.id
_entity.type
_entity.pdbx_description
1 polymer ?
#
loop_
_entity_poly.entity_id
_entity_poly.type
_entity_poly.pdbx_seq_one_letter_code
_entity_poly.pdbx_strand_id
1 'polypeptide(L)'
;MGQKPLSFQKLILKLHEYWSAQGCVILQPYDLAMGAGTFHPATALRALGPDPWQAAYVQPSRRPADGRYGDNPNRLQHYYQYQVILKPSPPDLQALYLGSLAAIGVDPLKHDIRFVEDDWESPTLGAWGLGWEVWCDGMEVTQFTYFQQVGGFDCKPVSGELTYGLERLAMYIQGVDSVYDLAFNDAGVTYGQVFHENEVEFSAYNFEIADTEALVERFRMAEAEWRRCIDAALPLPAYDQAIKASHVFNTLQARGVISVAERAQYIGRVRELAKGACAAWMEKNGWLTPSPRGGEGRGEGAPALESSLEVRTPSPIPLPEGEG
;
A
#
# COMPACT_ATOMS: atom_id res chain seq x y z
N MET A 1 39.45 6.00 5.28
CA MET A 1 38.34 5.63 6.18
C MET A 1 37.10 5.57 5.34
N GLY A 2 36.47 4.41 5.17
CA GLY A 2 35.23 4.29 4.41
C GLY A 2 34.12 5.12 5.07
N GLN A 3 33.26 5.74 4.26
CA GLN A 3 32.12 6.49 4.75
C GLN A 3 31.18 5.53 5.50
N LYS A 4 30.76 5.91 6.73
CA LYS A 4 29.80 5.09 7.50
C LYS A 4 28.52 4.93 6.69
N PRO A 5 27.93 3.71 6.57
CA PRO A 5 26.68 3.50 5.90
C PRO A 5 25.56 4.41 6.43
N LEU A 6 24.61 4.77 5.59
CA LEU A 6 23.44 5.55 6.01
C LEU A 6 22.61 4.77 7.02
N SER A 7 22.23 5.41 8.13
CA SER A 7 21.21 4.89 9.02
C SER A 7 19.82 4.93 8.36
N PHE A 8 18.86 4.15 8.86
CA PHE A 8 17.52 4.08 8.28
C PHE A 8 16.86 5.46 8.16
N GLN A 9 16.93 6.29 9.20
CA GLN A 9 16.38 7.64 9.13
C GLN A 9 17.14 8.55 8.15
N LYS A 10 18.44 8.39 8.00
CA LYS A 10 19.23 9.17 7.02
C LYS A 10 18.93 8.77 5.58
N LEU A 11 18.64 7.49 5.35
CA LEU A 11 18.18 7.00 4.05
C LEU A 11 16.91 7.76 3.62
N ILE A 12 15.92 7.87 4.51
CA ILE A 12 14.68 8.60 4.26
C ILE A 12 14.96 10.08 3.96
N LEU A 13 15.79 10.74 4.78
CA LEU A 13 16.14 12.15 4.60
C LEU A 13 16.85 12.38 3.26
N LYS A 14 17.71 11.46 2.83
CA LYS A 14 18.40 11.55 1.53
C LYS A 14 17.46 11.38 0.35
N LEU A 15 16.51 10.48 0.42
CA LEU A 15 15.47 10.35 -0.59
C LEU A 15 14.57 11.60 -0.65
N HIS A 16 14.22 12.18 0.50
CA HIS A 16 13.49 13.45 0.55
C HIS A 16 14.28 14.59 -0.11
N GLU A 17 15.56 14.72 0.20
CA GLU A 17 16.45 15.71 -0.41
C GLU A 17 16.53 15.52 -1.93
N TYR A 18 16.75 14.30 -2.39
CA TYR A 18 16.86 13.98 -3.81
C TYR A 18 15.57 14.33 -4.57
N TRP A 19 14.42 13.80 -4.13
CA TRP A 19 13.15 13.99 -4.83
C TRP A 19 12.60 15.41 -4.71
N SER A 20 12.90 16.12 -3.62
CA SER A 20 12.63 17.57 -3.50
C SER A 20 13.39 18.36 -4.55
N ALA A 21 14.66 18.01 -4.78
CA ALA A 21 15.48 18.65 -5.82
C ALA A 21 14.97 18.36 -7.25
N GLN A 22 14.24 17.26 -7.45
CA GLN A 22 13.55 16.95 -8.70
C GLN A 22 12.17 17.64 -8.83
N GLY A 23 11.77 18.47 -7.87
CA GLY A 23 10.51 19.22 -7.89
C GLY A 23 9.33 18.54 -7.22
N CYS A 24 9.52 17.38 -6.59
CA CYS A 24 8.46 16.72 -5.84
C CYS A 24 8.06 17.50 -4.58
N VAL A 25 6.75 17.60 -4.34
CA VAL A 25 6.22 17.97 -3.02
C VAL A 25 6.52 16.84 -2.05
N ILE A 26 7.22 17.13 -0.95
CA ILE A 26 7.46 16.14 0.10
C ILE A 26 6.31 16.16 1.07
N LEU A 27 5.53 15.07 1.07
CA LEU A 27 4.36 14.91 1.94
C LEU A 27 4.72 14.11 3.19
N GLN A 28 3.88 14.25 4.22
CA GLN A 28 3.92 13.40 5.39
C GLN A 28 3.15 12.09 5.12
N PRO A 29 3.40 11.02 5.89
CA PRO A 29 2.59 9.81 5.81
C PRO A 29 1.10 10.10 5.97
N TYR A 30 0.26 9.35 5.23
CA TYR A 30 -1.19 9.43 5.44
C TYR A 30 -1.56 8.71 6.73
N ASP A 31 -2.46 9.30 7.51
CA ASP A 31 -2.80 8.86 8.87
C ASP A 31 -3.84 7.74 8.93
N LEU A 32 -3.91 6.92 7.88
CA LEU A 32 -4.74 5.71 7.82
C LEU A 32 -3.88 4.48 7.54
N ALA A 33 -4.28 3.35 8.11
CA ALA A 33 -3.66 2.06 7.80
C ALA A 33 -4.02 1.61 6.39
N MET A 34 -3.00 1.30 5.58
CA MET A 34 -3.15 0.84 4.20
C MET A 34 -2.11 -0.22 3.84
N GLY A 35 -2.43 -1.09 2.87
CA GLY A 35 -1.57 -2.20 2.49
C GLY A 35 -0.40 -1.83 1.54
N ALA A 36 -0.45 -0.64 0.95
CA ALA A 36 0.59 -0.12 0.08
C ALA A 36 0.52 1.41 -0.01
N GLY A 37 1.67 2.05 -0.24
CA GLY A 37 1.77 3.50 -0.43
C GLY A 37 0.96 4.02 -1.61
N THR A 38 0.69 3.19 -2.60
CA THR A 38 -0.18 3.48 -3.75
C THR A 38 -1.61 3.89 -3.34
N PHE A 39 -2.11 3.40 -2.19
CA PHE A 39 -3.43 3.79 -1.68
C PHE A 39 -3.48 5.21 -1.13
N HIS A 40 -2.36 5.85 -0.86
CA HIS A 40 -2.34 7.24 -0.44
C HIS A 40 -3.05 8.13 -1.48
N PRO A 41 -3.96 9.04 -1.07
CA PRO A 41 -4.69 9.90 -2.02
C PRO A 41 -3.78 10.70 -2.96
N ALA A 42 -2.57 11.05 -2.51
CA ALA A 42 -1.58 11.75 -3.34
C ALA A 42 -1.05 10.92 -4.52
N THR A 43 -1.17 9.59 -4.47
CA THR A 43 -0.90 8.71 -5.60
C THR A 43 -2.20 8.33 -6.29
N ALA A 44 -3.11 7.62 -5.62
CA ALA A 44 -4.28 7.04 -6.26
C ALA A 44 -5.20 8.08 -6.91
N LEU A 45 -5.63 9.11 -6.16
CA LEU A 45 -6.54 10.12 -6.70
C LEU A 45 -5.83 11.11 -7.63
N ARG A 46 -4.56 11.41 -7.37
CA ARG A 46 -3.78 12.34 -8.19
C ARG A 46 -3.22 11.72 -9.47
N ALA A 47 -3.19 10.40 -9.60
CA ALA A 47 -2.93 9.73 -10.88
C ALA A 47 -4.04 10.00 -11.91
N LEU A 48 -5.26 10.30 -11.45
CA LEU A 48 -6.43 10.61 -12.27
C LEU A 48 -6.44 12.07 -12.75
N GLY A 49 -7.14 12.29 -13.87
CA GLY A 49 -7.30 13.62 -14.47
C GLY A 49 -6.06 14.16 -15.16
N PRO A 50 -6.18 15.33 -15.82
CA PRO A 50 -5.13 15.86 -16.68
C PRO A 50 -4.05 16.65 -15.96
N ASP A 51 -4.27 17.07 -14.71
CA ASP A 51 -3.40 18.03 -14.03
C ASP A 51 -2.04 17.41 -13.69
N PRO A 52 -0.93 18.11 -13.97
CA PRO A 52 0.40 17.66 -13.55
C PRO A 52 0.50 17.53 -12.03
N TRP A 53 1.25 16.52 -11.58
CA TRP A 53 1.47 16.28 -10.15
C TRP A 53 2.77 15.56 -9.90
N GLN A 54 3.52 16.01 -8.89
CA GLN A 54 4.77 15.38 -8.47
C GLN A 54 4.84 15.38 -6.95
N ALA A 55 4.94 14.21 -6.36
CA ALA A 55 5.04 14.06 -4.91
C ALA A 55 5.93 12.89 -4.52
N ALA A 56 6.53 12.99 -3.34
CA ALA A 56 7.26 11.91 -2.70
C ALA A 56 6.98 11.90 -1.21
N TYR A 57 6.91 10.72 -0.61
CA TYR A 57 6.60 10.55 0.81
C TYR A 57 6.96 9.15 1.30
N VAL A 58 7.09 9.02 2.61
CA VAL A 58 7.13 7.71 3.27
C VAL A 58 5.71 7.30 3.61
N GLN A 59 5.33 6.05 3.32
CA GLN A 59 4.05 5.50 3.77
C GLN A 59 4.26 4.20 4.52
N PRO A 60 3.91 4.14 5.82
CA PRO A 60 3.83 2.88 6.53
C PRO A 60 2.80 1.97 5.86
N SER A 61 3.23 0.78 5.46
CA SER A 61 2.37 -0.21 4.83
C SER A 61 2.09 -1.34 5.80
N ARG A 62 0.82 -1.74 5.91
CA ARG A 62 0.37 -2.80 6.80
C ARG A 62 -0.20 -3.95 6.01
N ARG A 63 0.44 -5.12 6.16
CA ARG A 63 0.02 -6.38 5.55
C ARG A 63 -0.19 -7.45 6.62
N PRO A 64 -1.36 -7.49 7.26
CA PRO A 64 -1.64 -8.38 8.40
C PRO A 64 -1.25 -9.83 8.18
N ALA A 65 -1.47 -10.37 6.97
CA ALA A 65 -1.14 -11.76 6.61
C ALA A 65 0.37 -12.05 6.52
N ASP A 66 1.21 -11.01 6.48
CA ASP A 66 2.67 -11.14 6.40
C ASP A 66 3.36 -11.19 7.78
N GLY A 67 2.60 -11.11 8.87
CA GLY A 67 3.11 -11.25 10.24
C GLY A 67 3.88 -12.56 10.43
N ARG A 68 4.95 -12.51 11.22
CA ARG A 68 5.80 -13.66 11.58
C ARG A 68 6.31 -13.56 13.01
N TYR A 69 5.59 -12.85 13.88
CA TYR A 69 5.91 -12.67 15.31
C TYR A 69 7.33 -12.14 15.59
N GLY A 70 7.93 -11.45 14.61
CA GLY A 70 9.31 -10.98 14.71
C GLY A 70 10.38 -12.04 14.44
N ASP A 71 10.01 -13.28 14.14
CA ASP A 71 10.95 -14.38 13.92
C ASP A 71 11.61 -14.38 12.53
N ASN A 72 11.00 -13.70 11.54
CA ASN A 72 11.54 -13.65 10.19
C ASN A 72 12.36 -12.36 9.96
N PRO A 73 13.61 -12.48 9.50
CA PRO A 73 14.49 -11.31 9.34
C PRO A 73 14.11 -10.38 8.18
N ASN A 74 13.25 -10.82 7.24
CA ASN A 74 12.98 -10.11 5.99
C ASN A 74 11.49 -9.86 5.72
N ARG A 75 10.58 -10.48 6.50
CA ARG A 75 9.14 -10.38 6.29
C ARG A 75 8.45 -9.77 7.49
N LEU A 76 7.77 -8.66 7.25
CA LEU A 76 7.13 -7.84 8.27
C LEU A 76 5.67 -7.59 7.90
N GLN A 77 4.78 -7.54 8.91
CA GLN A 77 3.41 -7.08 8.70
C GLN A 77 3.30 -5.55 8.63
N HIS A 78 4.32 -4.82 9.09
CA HIS A 78 4.43 -3.38 9.07
C HIS A 78 5.83 -2.97 8.60
N TYR A 79 5.92 -2.24 7.50
CA TYR A 79 7.19 -1.77 6.92
C TYR A 79 6.96 -0.45 6.19
N TYR A 80 8.05 0.22 5.82
CA TYR A 80 7.99 1.54 5.20
C TYR A 80 8.25 1.45 3.70
N GLN A 81 7.34 2.02 2.92
CA GLN A 81 7.56 2.28 1.51
C GLN A 81 7.89 3.75 1.31
N TYR A 82 8.92 4.05 0.52
CA TYR A 82 9.14 5.38 -0.01
C TYR A 82 8.46 5.47 -1.37
N GLN A 83 7.47 6.33 -1.46
CA GLN A 83 6.58 6.46 -2.60
C GLN A 83 6.92 7.71 -3.39
N VAL A 84 6.99 7.60 -4.73
CA VAL A 84 7.14 8.74 -5.64
C VAL A 84 6.09 8.60 -6.73
N ILE A 85 5.45 9.70 -7.08
CA ILE A 85 4.56 9.81 -8.23
C ILE A 85 4.92 11.02 -9.07
N LEU A 86 5.11 10.82 -10.36
CA LEU A 86 5.39 11.86 -11.35
C LEU A 86 4.35 11.79 -12.47
N LYS A 87 3.55 12.83 -12.61
CA LYS A 87 2.52 12.96 -13.65
C LYS A 87 2.64 14.30 -14.40
N PRO A 88 2.81 14.32 -15.73
CA PRO A 88 3.06 13.14 -16.56
C PRO A 88 4.37 12.44 -16.21
N SER A 89 4.47 11.15 -16.54
CA SER A 89 5.73 10.43 -16.38
C SER A 89 6.82 11.06 -17.24
N PRO A 90 7.97 11.47 -16.67
CA PRO A 90 9.07 11.96 -17.48
C PRO A 90 9.71 10.84 -18.29
N PRO A 91 10.24 11.14 -19.50
CA PRO A 91 10.83 10.12 -20.37
C PRO A 91 12.12 9.49 -19.81
N ASP A 92 12.79 10.18 -18.90
CA ASP A 92 14.03 9.77 -18.23
C ASP A 92 13.82 9.22 -16.81
N LEU A 93 12.59 8.77 -16.46
CA LEU A 93 12.25 8.31 -15.12
C LEU A 93 13.17 7.20 -14.60
N GLN A 94 13.63 6.28 -15.49
CA GLN A 94 14.61 5.26 -15.09
C GLN A 94 15.94 5.87 -14.67
N ALA A 95 16.41 6.89 -15.39
CA ALA A 95 17.65 7.59 -15.05
C ALA A 95 17.53 8.36 -13.72
N LEU A 96 16.37 9.00 -13.49
CA LEU A 96 16.06 9.64 -12.21
C LEU A 96 16.05 8.62 -11.06
N TYR A 97 15.43 7.47 -11.28
CA TYR A 97 15.44 6.38 -10.30
C TYR A 97 16.87 5.91 -9.97
N LEU A 98 17.69 5.60 -10.99
CA LEU A 98 19.09 5.18 -10.79
C LEU A 98 19.90 6.28 -10.08
N GLY A 99 19.65 7.56 -10.41
CA GLY A 99 20.23 8.69 -9.71
C GLY A 99 19.87 8.74 -8.22
N SER A 100 18.62 8.37 -7.88
CA SER A 100 18.20 8.28 -6.48
C SER A 100 18.90 7.15 -5.71
N LEU A 101 19.13 5.99 -6.35
CA LEU A 101 19.91 4.89 -5.77
C LEU A 101 21.35 5.33 -5.48
N ALA A 102 21.99 6.01 -6.45
CA ALA A 102 23.33 6.56 -6.25
C ALA A 102 23.38 7.59 -5.10
N ALA A 103 22.36 8.44 -4.95
CA ALA A 103 22.26 9.43 -3.89
C ALA A 103 22.20 8.80 -2.48
N ILE A 104 21.65 7.61 -2.35
CA ILE A 104 21.59 6.86 -1.09
C ILE A 104 22.75 5.88 -0.90
N GLY A 105 23.72 5.85 -1.83
CA GLY A 105 24.94 5.07 -1.70
C GLY A 105 24.89 3.70 -2.36
N VAL A 106 23.82 3.37 -3.10
CA VAL A 106 23.75 2.18 -3.96
C VAL A 106 24.32 2.56 -5.32
N ASP A 107 25.56 2.19 -5.57
CA ASP A 107 26.26 2.49 -6.82
C ASP A 107 25.87 1.47 -7.90
N PRO A 108 25.15 1.86 -8.97
CA PRO A 108 24.72 0.91 -10.00
C PRO A 108 25.88 0.23 -10.76
N LEU A 109 27.12 0.75 -10.62
CA LEU A 109 28.30 0.12 -11.20
C LEU A 109 28.91 -0.98 -10.32
N LYS A 110 28.49 -1.08 -9.06
CA LYS A 110 28.97 -2.07 -8.08
C LYS A 110 27.92 -3.10 -7.71
N HIS A 111 26.67 -2.84 -8.01
CA HIS A 111 25.55 -3.70 -7.71
C HIS A 111 24.90 -4.20 -9.00
N ASP A 112 24.41 -5.43 -9.00
CA ASP A 112 23.64 -6.00 -10.11
C ASP A 112 22.20 -5.47 -10.03
N ILE A 113 21.94 -4.36 -10.74
CA ILE A 113 20.62 -3.76 -10.82
C ILE A 113 19.91 -4.26 -12.06
N ARG A 114 18.77 -4.94 -11.88
CA ARG A 114 17.95 -5.50 -12.95
C ARG A 114 16.55 -4.94 -12.91
N PHE A 115 16.04 -4.56 -14.09
CA PHE A 115 14.63 -4.25 -14.30
C PHE A 115 13.98 -5.50 -14.91
N VAL A 116 13.17 -6.18 -14.09
CA VAL A 116 12.45 -7.40 -14.47
C VAL A 116 11.03 -7.01 -14.79
N GLU A 117 10.56 -7.30 -16.00
CA GLU A 117 9.21 -6.95 -16.45
C GLU A 117 8.16 -7.51 -15.50
N ASP A 118 7.27 -6.65 -15.03
CA ASP A 118 6.16 -6.97 -14.14
C ASP A 118 4.98 -6.04 -14.39
N ASP A 119 3.84 -6.64 -14.71
CA ASP A 119 2.57 -5.94 -14.85
C ASP A 119 1.89 -5.88 -13.49
N TRP A 120 2.14 -4.78 -12.79
CA TRP A 120 1.59 -4.58 -11.45
C TRP A 120 0.08 -4.37 -11.46
N GLU A 121 -0.61 -4.99 -10.51
CA GLU A 121 -2.05 -4.78 -10.29
C GLU A 121 -2.44 -4.72 -8.81
N SER A 122 -3.48 -3.95 -8.52
CA SER A 122 -4.17 -3.92 -7.22
C SER A 122 -5.67 -4.17 -7.42
N PRO A 123 -6.13 -5.40 -7.22
CA PRO A 123 -7.53 -5.75 -7.43
C PRO A 123 -8.52 -4.96 -6.58
N THR A 124 -8.15 -4.60 -5.35
CA THR A 124 -8.99 -3.81 -4.42
C THR A 124 -9.04 -2.33 -4.78
N LEU A 125 -7.98 -1.79 -5.39
CA LEU A 125 -7.97 -0.41 -5.88
C LEU A 125 -8.57 -0.29 -7.29
N GLY A 126 -8.67 -1.42 -8.02
CA GLY A 126 -9.01 -1.39 -9.44
C GLY A 126 -7.95 -0.65 -10.25
N ALA A 127 -6.67 -0.85 -9.88
CA ALA A 127 -5.53 -0.21 -10.52
C ALA A 127 -4.61 -1.25 -11.14
N TRP A 128 -3.99 -0.88 -12.25
CA TRP A 128 -2.94 -1.64 -12.89
C TRP A 128 -2.01 -0.76 -13.71
N GLY A 129 -0.82 -1.26 -13.98
CA GLY A 129 0.17 -0.56 -14.79
C GLY A 129 1.26 -1.49 -15.30
N LEU A 130 1.93 -1.04 -16.36
CA LEU A 130 3.09 -1.70 -16.93
C LEU A 130 4.35 -1.28 -16.17
N GLY A 131 5.35 -2.13 -16.07
CA GLY A 131 6.60 -1.71 -15.45
C GLY A 131 7.56 -2.83 -15.11
N TRP A 132 8.22 -2.67 -14.00
CA TRP A 132 9.27 -3.59 -13.56
C TRP A 132 9.32 -3.74 -12.04
N GLU A 133 9.65 -4.94 -11.59
CA GLU A 133 10.35 -5.10 -10.31
C GLU A 133 11.82 -4.73 -10.52
N VAL A 134 12.34 -3.84 -9.69
CA VAL A 134 13.77 -3.54 -9.70
C VAL A 134 14.47 -4.36 -8.63
N TRP A 135 15.39 -5.20 -9.08
CA TRP A 135 16.16 -6.12 -8.26
C TRP A 135 17.57 -5.57 -8.05
N CYS A 136 18.07 -5.65 -6.83
CA CYS A 136 19.44 -5.34 -6.46
C CYS A 136 20.07 -6.60 -5.89
N ASP A 137 21.15 -7.10 -6.52
CA ASP A 137 21.90 -8.28 -6.09
C ASP A 137 21.00 -9.50 -5.78
N GLY A 138 19.93 -9.67 -6.54
CA GLY A 138 19.02 -10.82 -6.42
C GLY A 138 17.83 -10.64 -5.48
N MET A 139 17.60 -9.46 -4.92
CA MET A 139 16.40 -9.13 -4.14
C MET A 139 15.66 -7.93 -4.75
N GLU A 140 14.34 -8.03 -4.87
CA GLU A 140 13.48 -6.91 -5.25
C GLU A 140 13.56 -5.79 -4.21
N VAL A 141 13.88 -4.57 -4.65
CA VAL A 141 14.01 -3.39 -3.79
C VAL A 141 13.01 -2.29 -4.12
N THR A 142 12.44 -2.31 -5.33
CA THR A 142 11.51 -1.26 -5.79
C THR A 142 10.54 -1.84 -6.81
N GLN A 143 9.26 -1.49 -6.66
CA GLN A 143 8.26 -1.61 -7.71
C GLN A 143 8.24 -0.31 -8.51
N PHE A 144 8.36 -0.41 -9.83
CA PHE A 144 8.37 0.69 -10.78
C PHE A 144 7.18 0.52 -11.73
N THR A 145 6.21 1.46 -11.73
CA THR A 145 4.94 1.28 -12.43
C THR A 145 4.57 2.51 -13.27
N TYR A 146 4.15 2.30 -14.49
CA TYR A 146 3.47 3.28 -15.32
C TYR A 146 1.97 3.01 -15.26
N PHE A 147 1.22 3.81 -14.51
CA PHE A 147 -0.22 3.60 -14.33
C PHE A 147 -1.00 3.71 -15.63
N GLN A 148 -1.73 2.66 -15.93
CA GLN A 148 -2.70 2.63 -17.01
C GLN A 148 -4.10 2.94 -16.51
N GLN A 149 -4.47 2.39 -15.33
CA GLN A 149 -5.76 2.65 -14.70
C GLN A 149 -5.66 2.76 -13.18
N VAL A 150 -6.53 3.58 -12.59
CA VAL A 150 -6.77 3.65 -11.15
C VAL A 150 -8.28 3.80 -10.92
N GLY A 151 -8.84 3.00 -10.01
CA GLY A 151 -10.28 2.97 -9.78
C GLY A 151 -11.09 2.54 -11.01
N GLY A 152 -10.47 1.84 -11.96
CA GLY A 152 -11.08 1.46 -13.23
C GLY A 152 -11.15 2.59 -14.26
N PHE A 153 -10.51 3.75 -14.02
CA PHE A 153 -10.42 4.88 -14.94
C PHE A 153 -9.03 5.00 -15.53
N ASP A 154 -8.95 5.29 -16.84
CA ASP A 154 -7.70 5.49 -17.54
C ASP A 154 -6.92 6.68 -16.97
N CYS A 155 -5.60 6.49 -16.79
CA CYS A 155 -4.68 7.54 -16.39
C CYS A 155 -4.18 8.29 -17.64
N LYS A 156 -4.64 9.52 -17.83
CA LYS A 156 -4.25 10.39 -18.95
C LYS A 156 -3.96 11.80 -18.45
N PRO A 157 -2.67 12.23 -18.46
CA PRO A 157 -1.49 11.50 -18.91
C PRO A 157 -1.10 10.35 -17.98
N VAL A 158 -0.35 9.38 -18.51
CA VAL A 158 0.25 8.30 -17.73
C VAL A 158 1.20 8.88 -16.69
N SER A 159 1.13 8.38 -15.47
CA SER A 159 2.05 8.71 -14.39
C SER A 159 3.02 7.57 -14.14
N GLY A 160 4.26 7.91 -13.76
CA GLY A 160 5.22 6.95 -13.25
C GLY A 160 5.19 6.94 -11.73
N GLU A 161 5.15 5.74 -11.15
CA GLU A 161 5.23 5.49 -9.72
C GLU A 161 6.50 4.71 -9.40
N LEU A 162 7.15 5.08 -8.30
CA LEU A 162 8.26 4.34 -7.71
C LEU A 162 7.91 4.01 -6.26
N THR A 163 7.95 2.72 -5.93
CA THR A 163 7.67 2.24 -4.57
C THR A 163 8.90 1.51 -4.05
N TYR A 164 9.73 2.21 -3.29
CA TYR A 164 10.94 1.65 -2.69
C TYR A 164 10.60 0.88 -1.41
N GLY A 165 11.15 -0.32 -1.25
CA GLY A 165 11.16 -1.05 0.01
C GLY A 165 12.31 -0.55 0.88
N LEU A 166 12.03 0.33 1.85
CA LEU A 166 13.07 1.04 2.59
C LEU A 166 13.94 0.10 3.44
N GLU A 167 13.32 -0.90 4.07
CA GLU A 167 14.04 -1.88 4.89
C GLU A 167 15.02 -2.70 4.06
N ARG A 168 14.59 -3.18 2.89
CA ARG A 168 15.44 -3.97 1.98
C ARG A 168 16.63 -3.13 1.49
N LEU A 169 16.39 -1.89 1.05
CA LEU A 169 17.46 -0.98 0.65
C LEU A 169 18.42 -0.71 1.81
N ALA A 170 17.91 -0.47 3.02
CA ALA A 170 18.74 -0.21 4.19
C ALA A 170 19.61 -1.42 4.55
N MET A 171 19.07 -2.66 4.41
CA MET A 171 19.85 -3.89 4.64
C MET A 171 21.05 -3.99 3.69
N TYR A 172 20.87 -3.68 2.40
CA TYR A 172 21.97 -3.62 1.43
C TYR A 172 23.00 -2.56 1.78
N ILE A 173 22.55 -1.34 2.07
CA ILE A 173 23.42 -0.21 2.36
C ILE A 173 24.23 -0.47 3.63
N GLN A 174 23.65 -1.12 4.63
CA GLN A 174 24.29 -1.39 5.92
C GLN A 174 25.00 -2.75 5.97
N GLY A 175 24.76 -3.65 5.01
CA GLY A 175 25.36 -4.97 4.95
C GLY A 175 24.92 -5.87 6.09
N VAL A 176 23.62 -5.88 6.44
CA VAL A 176 23.03 -6.72 7.48
C VAL A 176 22.03 -7.71 6.89
N ASP A 177 21.91 -8.90 7.50
CA ASP A 177 21.04 -9.98 7.05
C ASP A 177 19.66 -9.96 7.71
N SER A 178 19.47 -9.17 8.75
CA SER A 178 18.22 -9.01 9.46
C SER A 178 17.81 -7.55 9.53
N VAL A 179 16.53 -7.28 9.24
CA VAL A 179 15.92 -5.95 9.38
C VAL A 179 16.06 -5.41 10.81
N TYR A 180 16.03 -6.29 11.82
CA TYR A 180 16.13 -5.90 13.22
C TYR A 180 17.51 -5.39 13.62
N ASP A 181 18.57 -5.74 12.85
CA ASP A 181 19.94 -5.28 13.08
C ASP A 181 20.26 -3.94 12.41
N LEU A 182 19.35 -3.41 11.60
CA LEU A 182 19.50 -2.10 10.97
C LEU A 182 19.77 -1.02 12.01
N ALA A 183 20.82 -0.22 11.80
CA ALA A 183 21.01 1.02 12.54
C ALA A 183 19.90 2.01 12.15
N PHE A 184 18.98 2.28 13.08
CA PHE A 184 17.88 3.20 12.87
C PHE A 184 18.39 4.64 12.83
N ASN A 185 19.34 4.97 13.73
CA ASN A 185 19.99 6.28 13.79
C ASN A 185 21.49 6.12 14.06
N ASP A 186 22.21 7.26 14.07
CA ASP A 186 23.65 7.27 14.32
C ASP A 186 24.04 7.11 15.81
N ALA A 187 23.05 7.23 16.70
CA ALA A 187 23.24 7.09 18.15
C ALA A 187 23.21 5.62 18.63
N GLY A 188 23.03 4.66 17.71
CA GLY A 188 23.10 3.24 18.03
C GLY A 188 21.74 2.58 18.30
N VAL A 189 20.63 3.28 18.12
CA VAL A 189 19.29 2.66 18.16
C VAL A 189 19.13 1.77 16.94
N THR A 190 18.66 0.52 17.15
CA THR A 190 18.38 -0.42 16.05
C THR A 190 16.91 -0.40 15.66
N TYR A 191 16.61 -0.89 14.44
CA TYR A 191 15.24 -1.10 13.96
C TYR A 191 14.49 -2.08 14.87
N GLY A 192 15.17 -3.13 15.35
CA GLY A 192 14.60 -4.10 16.29
C GLY A 192 14.16 -3.45 17.60
N GLN A 193 14.96 -2.54 18.17
CA GLN A 193 14.58 -1.83 19.38
C GLN A 193 13.33 -0.95 19.19
N VAL A 194 13.06 -0.52 17.96
CA VAL A 194 11.89 0.33 17.66
C VAL A 194 10.66 -0.51 17.34
N PHE A 195 10.80 -1.60 16.56
CA PHE A 195 9.67 -2.26 15.91
C PHE A 195 9.52 -3.76 16.16
N HIS A 196 10.48 -4.43 16.80
CA HIS A 196 10.37 -5.88 17.00
C HIS A 196 9.13 -6.26 17.81
N GLU A 197 8.89 -5.60 18.95
CA GLU A 197 7.70 -5.85 19.78
C GLU A 197 6.41 -5.54 19.02
N ASN A 198 6.43 -4.51 18.17
CA ASN A 198 5.30 -4.20 17.29
C ASN A 198 4.97 -5.39 16.36
N GLU A 199 6.00 -6.06 15.78
CA GLU A 199 5.78 -7.24 14.94
C GLU A 199 5.21 -8.41 15.75
N VAL A 200 5.70 -8.64 16.97
CA VAL A 200 5.20 -9.70 17.85
C VAL A 200 3.72 -9.48 18.18
N GLU A 201 3.40 -8.32 18.74
CA GLU A 201 2.04 -8.03 19.23
C GLU A 201 1.02 -7.93 18.07
N PHE A 202 1.37 -7.26 16.96
CA PHE A 202 0.45 -7.16 15.83
C PHE A 202 0.29 -8.50 15.07
N SER A 203 1.29 -9.39 15.09
CA SER A 203 1.10 -10.76 14.59
C SER A 203 0.07 -11.50 15.43
N ALA A 204 0.21 -11.49 16.76
CA ALA A 204 -0.76 -12.08 17.67
C ALA A 204 -2.16 -11.48 17.47
N TYR A 205 -2.26 -10.14 17.41
CA TYR A 205 -3.54 -9.47 17.15
C TYR A 205 -4.15 -9.93 15.82
N ASN A 206 -3.38 -9.90 14.74
CA ASN A 206 -3.87 -10.19 13.39
C ASN A 206 -4.27 -11.65 13.21
N PHE A 207 -3.59 -12.60 13.86
CA PHE A 207 -3.84 -14.03 13.66
C PHE A 207 -4.73 -14.66 14.74
N GLU A 208 -4.75 -14.11 15.96
CA GLU A 208 -5.34 -14.79 17.10
C GLU A 208 -6.44 -13.96 17.81
N ILE A 209 -6.22 -12.67 18.03
CA ILE A 209 -6.99 -11.89 18.98
C ILE A 209 -8.04 -10.99 18.33
N ALA A 210 -7.82 -10.50 17.11
CA ALA A 210 -8.76 -9.56 16.46
C ALA A 210 -10.18 -10.16 16.42
N ASP A 211 -11.14 -9.43 16.98
CA ASP A 211 -12.56 -9.82 17.01
C ASP A 211 -13.16 -9.76 15.61
N THR A 212 -13.51 -10.94 15.09
CA THR A 212 -13.98 -11.10 13.71
C THR A 212 -15.37 -10.51 13.48
N GLU A 213 -16.28 -10.59 14.46
CA GLU A 213 -17.62 -10.00 14.37
C GLU A 213 -17.52 -8.48 14.34
N ALA A 214 -16.72 -7.91 15.24
CA ALA A 214 -16.47 -6.47 15.27
C ALA A 214 -15.79 -5.99 13.98
N LEU A 215 -14.91 -6.78 13.36
CA LEU A 215 -14.29 -6.44 12.09
C LEU A 215 -15.32 -6.43 10.94
N VAL A 216 -16.21 -7.43 10.88
CA VAL A 216 -17.29 -7.47 9.88
C VAL A 216 -18.20 -6.25 10.03
N GLU A 217 -18.56 -5.88 11.27
CA GLU A 217 -19.37 -4.70 11.52
C GLU A 217 -18.66 -3.39 11.12
N ARG A 218 -17.37 -3.26 11.46
CA ARG A 218 -16.55 -2.10 11.02
C ARG A 218 -16.52 -1.98 9.50
N PHE A 219 -16.45 -3.10 8.78
CA PHE A 219 -16.51 -3.09 7.32
C PHE A 219 -17.84 -2.53 6.82
N ARG A 220 -18.97 -3.01 7.37
CA ARG A 220 -20.32 -2.52 7.04
C ARG A 220 -20.50 -1.03 7.36
N MET A 221 -19.96 -0.60 8.51
CA MET A 221 -19.99 0.81 8.90
C MET A 221 -19.21 1.69 7.92
N ALA A 222 -18.04 1.23 7.45
CA ALA A 222 -17.26 1.96 6.45
C ALA A 222 -18.02 2.09 5.12
N GLU A 223 -18.72 1.04 4.67
CA GLU A 223 -19.58 1.11 3.47
C GLU A 223 -20.75 2.09 3.64
N ALA A 224 -21.41 2.05 4.79
CA ALA A 224 -22.52 2.95 5.08
C ALA A 224 -22.08 4.42 5.11
N GLU A 225 -20.94 4.70 5.74
CA GLU A 225 -20.37 6.04 5.79
C GLU A 225 -19.85 6.51 4.42
N TRP A 226 -19.23 5.62 3.66
CA TRP A 226 -18.84 5.87 2.28
C TRP A 226 -20.03 6.37 1.45
N ARG A 227 -21.19 5.71 1.55
CA ARG A 227 -22.40 6.08 0.83
C ARG A 227 -22.85 7.49 1.18
N ARG A 228 -22.89 7.81 2.49
CA ARG A 228 -23.21 9.16 2.94
C ARG A 228 -22.27 10.23 2.37
N CYS A 229 -20.97 9.91 2.32
CA CYS A 229 -19.98 10.81 1.75
C CYS A 229 -20.19 11.00 0.24
N ILE A 230 -20.48 9.93 -0.51
CA ILE A 230 -20.77 10.02 -1.95
C ILE A 230 -22.04 10.84 -2.21
N ASP A 231 -23.11 10.59 -1.45
CA ASP A 231 -24.37 11.34 -1.59
C ASP A 231 -24.19 12.84 -1.30
N ALA A 232 -23.27 13.17 -0.41
CA ALA A 232 -22.87 14.54 -0.09
C ALA A 232 -21.80 15.15 -1.02
N ALA A 233 -21.39 14.44 -2.07
CA ALA A 233 -20.31 14.84 -3.01
C ALA A 233 -18.97 15.13 -2.32
N LEU A 234 -18.59 14.28 -1.35
CA LEU A 234 -17.36 14.35 -0.57
C LEU A 234 -16.40 13.18 -0.92
N PRO A 235 -15.71 13.24 -2.06
CA PRO A 235 -14.87 12.12 -2.53
C PRO A 235 -13.69 11.78 -1.60
N LEU A 236 -13.05 12.75 -0.95
CA LEU A 236 -11.91 12.48 -0.06
C LEU A 236 -12.35 11.69 1.18
N PRO A 237 -13.35 12.10 1.98
CA PRO A 237 -13.85 11.27 3.06
C PRO A 237 -14.41 9.92 2.60
N ALA A 238 -14.99 9.83 1.40
CA ALA A 238 -15.42 8.55 0.82
C ALA A 238 -14.23 7.65 0.53
N TYR A 239 -13.16 8.18 -0.02
CA TYR A 239 -11.93 7.42 -0.27
C TYR A 239 -11.30 6.91 1.03
N ASP A 240 -11.33 7.69 2.12
CA ASP A 240 -10.90 7.25 3.44
C ASP A 240 -11.68 6.02 3.93
N GLN A 241 -12.99 5.98 3.68
CA GLN A 241 -13.79 4.81 4.05
C GLN A 241 -13.42 3.58 3.21
N ALA A 242 -13.07 3.76 1.93
CA ALA A 242 -12.57 2.67 1.10
C ALA A 242 -11.23 2.11 1.63
N ILE A 243 -10.30 2.97 2.06
CA ILE A 243 -9.04 2.56 2.71
C ILE A 243 -9.31 1.79 4.00
N LYS A 244 -10.21 2.29 4.86
CA LYS A 244 -10.60 1.63 6.12
C LYS A 244 -11.20 0.24 5.85
N ALA A 245 -12.12 0.13 4.89
CA ALA A 245 -12.70 -1.14 4.48
C ALA A 245 -11.62 -2.12 3.97
N SER A 246 -10.67 -1.64 3.17
CA SER A 246 -9.55 -2.45 2.66
C SER A 246 -8.68 -2.99 3.80
N HIS A 247 -8.34 -2.17 4.80
CA HIS A 247 -7.54 -2.62 5.94
C HIS A 247 -8.28 -3.64 6.81
N VAL A 248 -9.56 -3.42 7.08
CA VAL A 248 -10.42 -4.38 7.80
C VAL A 248 -10.47 -5.71 7.07
N PHE A 249 -10.67 -5.70 5.74
CA PHE A 249 -10.63 -6.91 4.92
C PHE A 249 -9.29 -7.64 5.04
N ASN A 250 -8.16 -6.93 4.98
CA ASN A 250 -6.84 -7.54 5.13
C ASN A 250 -6.67 -8.22 6.50
N THR A 251 -7.22 -7.63 7.57
CA THR A 251 -7.21 -8.22 8.91
C THR A 251 -8.10 -9.46 8.99
N LEU A 252 -9.31 -9.42 8.42
CA LEU A 252 -10.20 -10.59 8.33
C LEU A 252 -9.54 -11.74 7.56
N GLN A 253 -8.82 -11.41 6.48
CA GLN A 253 -8.08 -12.40 5.70
C GLN A 253 -6.96 -13.04 6.54
N ALA A 254 -6.21 -12.25 7.31
CA ALA A 254 -5.16 -12.75 8.20
C ALA A 254 -5.74 -13.65 9.30
N ARG A 255 -6.92 -13.32 9.83
CA ARG A 255 -7.65 -14.16 10.81
C ARG A 255 -8.08 -15.53 10.23
N GLY A 256 -8.00 -15.72 8.92
CA GLY A 256 -8.38 -16.99 8.27
C GLY A 256 -9.88 -17.30 8.30
N VAL A 257 -10.74 -16.34 8.61
CA VAL A 257 -12.19 -16.51 8.74
C VAL A 257 -12.95 -16.27 7.45
N ILE A 258 -12.26 -15.93 6.36
CA ILE A 258 -12.84 -15.66 5.06
C ILE A 258 -12.52 -16.82 4.11
N SER A 259 -13.55 -17.45 3.55
CA SER A 259 -13.42 -18.46 2.48
C SER A 259 -12.89 -17.83 1.17
N VAL A 260 -12.44 -18.66 0.23
CA VAL A 260 -11.98 -18.20 -1.09
C VAL A 260 -13.07 -17.43 -1.84
N ALA A 261 -14.33 -17.89 -1.76
CA ALA A 261 -15.47 -17.23 -2.39
C ALA A 261 -15.77 -15.86 -1.74
N GLU A 262 -15.77 -15.79 -0.43
CA GLU A 262 -15.98 -14.55 0.32
C GLU A 262 -14.83 -13.54 0.06
N ARG A 263 -13.59 -14.03 -0.08
CA ARG A 263 -12.44 -13.19 -0.43
C ARG A 263 -12.69 -12.44 -1.74
N ALA A 264 -13.18 -13.13 -2.77
CA ALA A 264 -13.50 -12.49 -4.04
C ALA A 264 -14.61 -11.45 -3.89
N GLN A 265 -15.63 -11.70 -3.06
CA GLN A 265 -16.71 -10.75 -2.77
C GLN A 265 -16.17 -9.50 -2.04
N TYR A 266 -15.34 -9.66 -1.00
CA TYR A 266 -14.73 -8.54 -0.28
C TYR A 266 -13.84 -7.68 -1.20
N ILE A 267 -13.03 -8.31 -2.05
CA ILE A 267 -12.22 -7.61 -3.07
C ILE A 267 -13.12 -6.77 -3.98
N GLY A 268 -14.21 -7.37 -4.49
CA GLY A 268 -15.19 -6.67 -5.31
C GLY A 268 -15.81 -5.46 -4.60
N ARG A 269 -16.23 -5.64 -3.33
CA ARG A 269 -16.82 -4.56 -2.51
C ARG A 269 -15.83 -3.41 -2.30
N VAL A 270 -14.59 -3.70 -1.89
CA VAL A 270 -13.56 -2.65 -1.72
C VAL A 270 -13.27 -1.94 -3.04
N ARG A 271 -13.20 -2.69 -4.16
CA ARG A 271 -13.03 -2.11 -5.50
C ARG A 271 -14.14 -1.14 -5.87
N GLU A 272 -15.40 -1.48 -5.59
CA GLU A 272 -16.53 -0.58 -5.86
C GLU A 272 -16.49 0.68 -5.00
N LEU A 273 -16.07 0.59 -3.74
CA LEU A 273 -15.86 1.77 -2.89
C LEU A 273 -14.75 2.67 -3.46
N ALA A 274 -13.61 2.09 -3.84
CA ALA A 274 -12.50 2.84 -4.43
C ALA A 274 -12.91 3.49 -5.76
N LYS A 275 -13.56 2.73 -6.66
CA LYS A 275 -14.06 3.21 -7.95
C LYS A 275 -15.03 4.37 -7.80
N GLY A 276 -16.02 4.25 -6.92
CA GLY A 276 -17.01 5.32 -6.71
C GLY A 276 -16.39 6.57 -6.11
N ALA A 277 -15.40 6.45 -5.21
CA ALA A 277 -14.66 7.60 -4.70
C ALA A 277 -13.80 8.26 -5.79
N CYS A 278 -13.15 7.47 -6.66
CA CYS A 278 -12.42 7.98 -7.83
C CYS A 278 -13.36 8.70 -8.82
N ALA A 279 -14.53 8.14 -9.12
CA ALA A 279 -15.53 8.76 -9.97
C ALA A 279 -15.96 10.12 -9.40
N ALA A 280 -16.37 10.16 -8.12
CA ALA A 280 -16.78 11.39 -7.46
C ALA A 280 -15.64 12.43 -7.39
N TRP A 281 -14.38 11.99 -7.25
CA TRP A 281 -13.21 12.86 -7.34
C TRP A 281 -13.08 13.51 -8.73
N MET A 282 -13.21 12.70 -9.79
CA MET A 282 -13.13 13.18 -11.17
C MET A 282 -14.31 14.09 -11.54
N GLU A 283 -15.53 13.76 -11.11
CA GLU A 283 -16.71 14.60 -11.28
C GLU A 283 -16.56 15.96 -10.60
N LYS A 284 -16.07 15.96 -9.35
CA LYS A 284 -15.84 17.19 -8.56
C LYS A 284 -14.82 18.12 -9.21
N ASN A 285 -13.84 17.56 -9.92
CA ASN A 285 -12.82 18.34 -10.64
C ASN A 285 -13.22 18.66 -12.10
N GLY A 286 -14.41 18.25 -12.55
CA GLY A 286 -14.88 18.50 -13.90
C GLY A 286 -14.19 17.65 -14.98
N TRP A 287 -13.54 16.55 -14.61
CA TRP A 287 -12.84 15.65 -15.55
C TRP A 287 -13.72 14.47 -16.00
N LEU A 288 -14.83 14.26 -15.35
CA LEU A 288 -15.84 13.27 -15.71
C LEU A 288 -17.22 13.95 -15.69
N THR A 289 -18.04 13.69 -16.72
CA THR A 289 -19.42 14.13 -16.73
C THR A 289 -20.18 13.35 -15.65
N PRO A 290 -20.91 14.02 -14.73
CA PRO A 290 -21.69 13.32 -13.73
C PRO A 290 -22.63 12.32 -14.38
N SER A 291 -22.59 11.07 -13.92
CA SER A 291 -23.65 10.11 -14.24
C SER A 291 -24.97 10.65 -13.73
N PRO A 292 -26.07 10.57 -14.50
CA PRO A 292 -27.37 10.97 -13.98
C PRO A 292 -27.63 10.17 -12.71
N ARG A 293 -27.62 10.85 -11.56
CA ARG A 293 -28.02 10.25 -10.29
C ARG A 293 -29.43 9.76 -10.50
N GLY A 294 -29.66 8.45 -10.41
CA GLY A 294 -30.93 7.82 -10.69
C GLY A 294 -32.05 8.50 -9.92
N GLY A 295 -32.80 9.36 -10.61
CA GLY A 295 -34.12 9.72 -10.22
C GLY A 295 -34.96 8.45 -10.24
N GLU A 296 -35.68 8.20 -9.16
CA GLU A 296 -36.59 7.13 -8.88
C GLU A 296 -37.13 6.39 -10.12
N GLY A 297 -36.45 5.32 -10.51
CA GLY A 297 -36.96 4.24 -11.33
C GLY A 297 -37.23 3.06 -10.41
N ARG A 298 -38.48 2.90 -9.98
CA ARG A 298 -38.99 1.61 -9.51
C ARG A 298 -38.78 0.61 -10.64
N GLY A 299 -37.85 -0.30 -10.46
CA GLY A 299 -37.59 -1.36 -11.43
C GLY A 299 -36.68 -2.41 -10.80
N GLU A 300 -37.34 -3.47 -10.35
CA GLU A 300 -36.89 -4.83 -10.15
C GLU A 300 -35.53 -5.08 -9.48
N GLY A 301 -35.65 -5.49 -8.24
CA GLY A 301 -34.72 -6.10 -7.31
C GLY A 301 -33.44 -6.68 -7.88
N ALA A 302 -32.34 -6.01 -7.58
CA ALA A 302 -31.15 -6.77 -7.24
C ALA A 302 -31.51 -7.62 -6.01
N PRO A 303 -31.23 -8.92 -6.01
CA PRO A 303 -31.55 -9.75 -4.85
C PRO A 303 -30.86 -9.17 -3.64
N ALA A 304 -31.62 -8.79 -2.64
CA ALA A 304 -31.12 -8.53 -1.30
C ALA A 304 -30.31 -9.76 -0.93
N LEU A 305 -29.01 -9.60 -0.76
CA LEU A 305 -28.16 -10.60 -0.12
C LEU A 305 -28.59 -10.64 1.34
N GLU A 306 -29.68 -11.41 1.58
CA GLU A 306 -30.10 -11.77 2.93
C GLU A 306 -28.96 -12.49 3.63
N SER A 307 -28.61 -11.91 4.73
CA SER A 307 -27.89 -12.41 5.87
C SER A 307 -27.85 -13.93 6.01
N SER A 308 -26.80 -14.56 5.51
CA SER A 308 -26.35 -15.86 6.01
C SER A 308 -24.81 -15.93 5.99
N LEU A 309 -24.16 -14.92 6.57
CA LEU A 309 -22.78 -15.05 7.03
C LEU A 309 -22.84 -15.62 8.44
N GLU A 310 -23.05 -16.94 8.57
CA GLU A 310 -22.72 -17.66 9.80
C GLU A 310 -21.20 -17.57 9.97
N VAL A 311 -20.79 -16.80 10.95
CA VAL A 311 -19.40 -16.76 11.42
C VAL A 311 -19.06 -18.13 11.98
N ARG A 312 -18.35 -18.94 11.20
CA ARG A 312 -17.80 -20.20 11.71
C ARG A 312 -16.66 -19.86 12.67
N THR A 313 -16.83 -20.20 13.92
CA THR A 313 -15.72 -20.23 14.90
C THR A 313 -14.69 -21.23 14.42
N PRO A 314 -13.40 -20.88 14.30
CA PRO A 314 -12.38 -21.85 13.93
C PRO A 314 -12.28 -22.91 15.04
N SER A 315 -12.31 -24.18 14.64
CA SER A 315 -11.97 -25.29 15.54
C SER A 315 -10.50 -25.13 15.96
N PRO A 316 -10.18 -25.40 17.23
CA PRO A 316 -8.79 -25.33 17.70
C PRO A 316 -7.94 -26.33 16.90
N ILE A 317 -6.81 -25.83 16.39
CA ILE A 317 -5.80 -26.69 15.72
C ILE A 317 -5.24 -27.62 16.80
N PRO A 318 -5.26 -28.96 16.61
CA PRO A 318 -4.61 -29.88 17.55
C PRO A 318 -3.11 -29.58 17.62
N LEU A 319 -2.59 -29.45 18.81
CA LEU A 319 -1.15 -29.39 19.04
C LEU A 319 -0.51 -30.69 18.57
N PRO A 320 0.66 -30.70 17.93
CA PRO A 320 1.37 -31.92 17.61
C PRO A 320 1.71 -32.63 18.91
N GLU A 321 1.29 -33.89 19.01
CA GLU A 321 1.70 -34.79 20.08
C GLU A 321 3.22 -34.93 20.04
N GLY A 322 3.86 -34.60 21.14
CA GLY A 322 5.30 -34.77 21.31
C GLY A 322 5.64 -36.27 21.28
N GLU A 323 6.49 -36.64 20.36
CA GLU A 323 7.20 -37.93 20.44
C GLU A 323 8.23 -37.85 21.59
N GLY A 324 8.12 -38.83 22.52
CA GLY A 324 8.97 -39.01 23.66
C GLY A 324 10.37 -39.53 23.33
#